data_808a118d769facd330c565fadc55051b
#
_entry.id   808a118d769facd330c565fadc55051b
#
_cell.length_a   1.000
_cell.length_b   1.000
_cell.length_c   1.000
_cell.angle_alpha   90.00
_cell.angle_beta   90.00
_cell.angle_gamma   90.00
#
_symmetry.space_group_name_H-M   'P 1'
#
loop_
_entity.id
_entity.type
_entity.pdbx_description
1 polymer ?
#
loop_
_entity_poly.entity_id
_entity_poly.type
_entity_poly.pdbx_seq_one_letter_code
_entity_poly.pdbx_strand_id
1 'polypeptide(L)'
;TATKAPEALANLQQLITSAGGSIADLTVSCAQYLQIFNEGIHYSFIASVAAMLISLIIFFVSQKTFPTPAKKIAAQNVSYTPEEKAAMAKEIKQRMYALFAVLGIVIFFWFSFHQNGMSLSFFARDFVDSSAVAPEVWQAINPFFVIALTPVIMAIFGGLAKRGKEISTPRKIAIGMFIAGTAFLFLAVFSLIKGYPSANDFKLLPIAEQMANKAHWWVLIATYFFLTVAELFISPLGLSFVSKVAPKSMLGLCQGLWLAATALGNLLLWIGPLMYNAWPIWQCWTVFFIVCLVSMGVMLGMVKWLERVTK
;
A
#
# COMPACT_ATOMS: atom_id res chain seq x y z
N THR A 1 23.84 17.69 18.47
CA THR A 1 22.83 18.21 17.53
C THR A 1 21.87 19.20 18.17
N ALA A 2 21.52 19.07 19.46
CA ALA A 2 20.67 20.02 20.22
C ALA A 2 21.29 21.43 20.34
N THR A 3 22.58 21.58 20.18
CA THR A 3 23.31 22.86 20.30
C THR A 3 23.20 23.77 19.07
N LYS A 4 22.59 23.30 17.96
CA LYS A 4 22.59 24.06 16.70
C LYS A 4 21.30 24.83 16.39
N ALA A 5 20.23 24.69 17.18
CA ALA A 5 18.99 25.40 16.93
C ALA A 5 18.22 25.66 18.24
N PRO A 6 18.14 26.91 18.70
CA PRO A 6 17.42 27.25 19.93
C PRO A 6 15.93 26.84 19.90
N GLU A 7 15.27 26.91 18.74
CA GLU A 7 13.87 26.45 18.62
C GLU A 7 13.73 24.93 18.72
N ALA A 8 14.64 24.16 18.12
CA ALA A 8 14.64 22.71 18.25
C ALA A 8 14.91 22.28 19.71
N LEU A 9 15.76 23.03 20.40
CA LEU A 9 16.01 22.82 21.82
C LEU A 9 14.77 23.14 22.66
N ALA A 10 14.08 24.26 22.38
CA ALA A 10 12.86 24.65 23.08
C ALA A 10 11.72 23.62 22.87
N ASN A 11 11.53 23.15 21.63
CA ASN A 11 10.57 22.10 21.32
C ASN A 11 10.92 20.77 22.02
N LEU A 12 12.19 20.40 22.07
CA LEU A 12 12.65 19.21 22.79
C LEU A 12 12.40 19.37 24.32
N GLN A 13 12.68 20.53 24.87
CA GLN A 13 12.42 20.83 26.27
C GLN A 13 10.92 20.75 26.59
N GLN A 14 10.08 21.28 25.72
CA GLN A 14 8.62 21.20 25.88
C GLN A 14 8.11 19.75 25.82
N LEU A 15 8.62 18.93 24.88
CA LEU A 15 8.29 17.51 24.79
C LEU A 15 8.73 16.74 26.04
N ILE A 16 9.93 16.98 26.54
CA ILE A 16 10.44 16.35 27.76
C ILE A 16 9.58 16.72 28.97
N THR A 17 9.23 17.99 29.10
CA THR A 17 8.39 18.48 30.21
C THR A 17 6.99 17.89 30.13
N SER A 18 6.39 17.82 28.94
CA SER A 18 5.05 17.23 28.73
C SER A 18 5.04 15.71 29.02
N ALA A 19 6.17 15.04 28.84
CA ALA A 19 6.36 13.63 29.16
C ALA A 19 6.73 13.38 30.65
N GLY A 20 6.77 14.43 31.49
CA GLY A 20 7.14 14.32 32.90
C GLY A 20 8.63 14.19 33.17
N GLY A 21 9.48 14.45 32.16
CA GLY A 21 10.94 14.43 32.30
C GLY A 21 11.52 15.73 32.88
N SER A 22 12.78 15.67 33.34
CA SER A 22 13.54 16.83 33.86
C SER A 22 14.41 17.44 32.79
N ILE A 23 14.42 18.77 32.69
CA ILE A 23 15.29 19.54 31.79
C ILE A 23 16.73 19.62 32.32
N ALA A 24 16.93 19.34 33.61
CA ALA A 24 18.25 19.50 34.29
C ALA A 24 19.34 18.56 33.70
N ASP A 25 18.96 17.38 33.23
CA ASP A 25 19.83 16.47 32.48
C ASP A 25 19.15 16.01 31.18
N LEU A 26 19.50 16.69 30.09
CA LEU A 26 18.93 16.48 28.79
C LEU A 26 19.20 15.06 28.26
N THR A 27 20.34 14.49 28.58
CA THR A 27 20.76 13.16 28.12
C THR A 27 19.93 12.08 28.78
N VAL A 28 19.71 12.16 30.10
CA VAL A 28 18.90 11.22 30.87
C VAL A 28 17.44 11.33 30.43
N SER A 29 16.91 12.55 30.28
CA SER A 29 15.54 12.78 29.85
C SER A 29 15.25 12.29 28.43
N CYS A 30 16.20 12.44 27.48
CA CYS A 30 16.09 11.88 26.15
C CYS A 30 16.09 10.33 26.17
N ALA A 31 16.95 9.73 27.00
CA ALA A 31 16.99 8.26 27.15
C ALA A 31 15.66 7.73 27.74
N GLN A 32 15.14 8.38 28.76
CA GLN A 32 13.83 8.02 29.34
C GLN A 32 12.68 8.19 28.33
N TYR A 33 12.66 9.27 27.56
CA TYR A 33 11.65 9.47 26.52
C TYR A 33 11.70 8.36 25.47
N LEU A 34 12.90 8.00 24.99
CA LEU A 34 13.08 6.90 24.04
C LEU A 34 12.65 5.56 24.62
N GLN A 35 12.90 5.32 25.90
CA GLN A 35 12.44 4.10 26.57
C GLN A 35 10.90 4.04 26.61
N ILE A 36 10.24 5.11 27.07
CA ILE A 36 8.76 5.19 27.14
C ILE A 36 8.15 5.04 25.73
N PHE A 37 8.75 5.67 24.72
CA PHE A 37 8.31 5.56 23.35
C PHE A 37 8.42 4.13 22.82
N ASN A 38 9.54 3.46 23.08
CA ASN A 38 9.74 2.05 22.70
C ASN A 38 8.76 1.12 23.43
N GLU A 39 8.51 1.35 24.71
CA GLU A 39 7.52 0.59 25.49
C GLU A 39 6.10 0.79 24.88
N GLY A 40 5.73 2.02 24.53
CA GLY A 40 4.46 2.30 23.84
C GLY A 40 4.30 1.54 22.52
N ILE A 41 5.38 1.45 21.73
CA ILE A 41 5.41 0.64 20.50
C ILE A 41 5.19 -0.85 20.83
N HIS A 42 5.88 -1.39 21.83
CA HIS A 42 5.69 -2.78 22.24
C HIS A 42 4.26 -3.08 22.71
N TYR A 43 3.63 -2.18 23.47
CA TYR A 43 2.23 -2.33 23.85
C TYR A 43 1.28 -2.32 22.65
N SER A 44 1.55 -1.52 21.62
CA SER A 44 0.75 -1.54 20.38
C SER A 44 0.85 -2.87 19.63
N PHE A 45 2.05 -3.48 19.61
CA PHE A 45 2.22 -4.83 19.07
C PHE A 45 1.49 -5.89 19.89
N ILE A 46 1.50 -5.79 21.22
CA ILE A 46 0.74 -6.71 22.09
C ILE A 46 -0.75 -6.65 21.79
N ALA A 47 -1.31 -5.43 21.62
CA ALA A 47 -2.71 -5.26 21.23
C ALA A 47 -3.02 -5.91 19.87
N SER A 48 -2.13 -5.77 18.89
CA SER A 48 -2.26 -6.41 17.58
C SER A 48 -2.19 -7.95 17.68
N VAL A 49 -1.27 -8.48 18.47
CA VAL A 49 -1.16 -9.94 18.74
C VAL A 49 -2.42 -10.46 19.40
N ALA A 50 -2.98 -9.75 20.40
CA ALA A 50 -4.22 -10.13 21.06
C ALA A 50 -5.39 -10.20 20.06
N ALA A 51 -5.53 -9.18 19.19
CA ALA A 51 -6.54 -9.19 18.13
C ALA A 51 -6.37 -10.35 17.15
N MET A 52 -5.13 -10.68 16.76
CA MET A 52 -4.83 -11.83 15.90
C MET A 52 -5.17 -13.16 16.58
N LEU A 53 -4.89 -13.32 17.87
CA LEU A 53 -5.23 -14.52 18.63
C LEU A 53 -6.75 -14.70 18.73
N ILE A 54 -7.50 -13.63 19.02
CA ILE A 54 -8.96 -13.65 19.02
C ILE A 54 -9.49 -14.08 17.65
N SER A 55 -8.98 -13.49 16.57
CA SER A 55 -9.33 -13.86 15.20
C SER A 55 -9.04 -15.32 14.89
N LEU A 56 -7.90 -15.84 15.33
CA LEU A 56 -7.50 -17.23 15.17
C LEU A 56 -8.45 -18.18 15.93
N ILE A 57 -8.81 -17.85 17.16
CA ILE A 57 -9.77 -18.63 17.96
C ILE A 57 -11.12 -18.67 17.24
N ILE A 58 -11.64 -17.51 16.79
CA ILE A 58 -12.91 -17.42 16.05
C ILE A 58 -12.82 -18.30 14.78
N PHE A 59 -11.71 -18.25 14.05
CA PHE A 59 -11.49 -19.09 12.87
C PHE A 59 -11.57 -20.58 13.20
N PHE A 60 -10.87 -21.05 14.22
CA PHE A 60 -10.88 -22.48 14.62
C PHE A 60 -12.26 -22.94 15.11
N VAL A 61 -12.96 -22.12 15.88
CA VAL A 61 -14.32 -22.43 16.34
C VAL A 61 -15.29 -22.50 15.17
N SER A 62 -15.17 -21.56 14.21
CA SER A 62 -16.08 -21.44 13.08
C SER A 62 -15.68 -22.26 11.85
N GLN A 63 -14.52 -22.92 11.83
CA GLN A 63 -13.98 -23.61 10.64
C GLN A 63 -14.93 -24.67 10.04
N LYS A 64 -15.79 -25.29 10.87
CA LYS A 64 -16.79 -26.26 10.40
C LYS A 64 -17.94 -25.62 9.62
N THR A 65 -18.19 -24.34 9.86
CA THR A 65 -19.27 -23.56 9.22
C THR A 65 -18.81 -23.01 7.86
N PHE A 66 -17.49 -22.90 7.63
CA PHE A 66 -16.97 -22.39 6.36
C PHE A 66 -17.18 -23.43 5.24
N PRO A 67 -17.73 -22.99 4.08
CA PRO A 67 -17.83 -23.86 2.92
C PRO A 67 -16.43 -24.24 2.42
N THR A 68 -16.13 -25.53 2.36
CA THR A 68 -14.90 -26.05 1.75
C THR A 68 -15.16 -26.55 0.34
N PRO A 69 -15.01 -25.71 -0.71
CA PRO A 69 -15.28 -26.09 -2.10
C PRO A 69 -14.49 -27.35 -2.53
N ALA A 70 -13.23 -27.47 -2.07
CA ALA A 70 -12.39 -28.61 -2.39
C ALA A 70 -12.97 -29.96 -1.90
N LYS A 71 -13.58 -30.01 -0.71
CA LYS A 71 -14.24 -31.23 -0.21
C LYS A 71 -15.50 -31.59 -1.01
N LYS A 72 -16.26 -30.58 -1.45
CA LYS A 72 -17.45 -30.82 -2.29
C LYS A 72 -17.09 -31.35 -3.68
N ILE A 73 -15.96 -30.91 -4.25
CA ILE A 73 -15.48 -31.34 -5.58
C ILE A 73 -14.87 -32.74 -5.50
N ALA A 74 -14.12 -33.05 -4.45
CA ALA A 74 -13.56 -34.39 -4.23
C ALA A 74 -14.67 -35.46 -4.01
N ALA A 75 -15.84 -35.06 -3.51
CA ALA A 75 -17.00 -35.95 -3.33
C ALA A 75 -17.80 -36.16 -4.63
N GLN A 76 -17.59 -35.36 -5.68
CA GLN A 76 -18.19 -35.58 -7.00
C GLN A 76 -17.28 -36.50 -7.82
N ASN A 77 -17.51 -37.81 -7.74
CA ASN A 77 -16.89 -38.83 -8.62
C ASN A 77 -17.38 -38.64 -10.06
N VAL A 78 -16.93 -37.55 -10.73
CA VAL A 78 -17.21 -37.36 -12.15
C VAL A 78 -16.11 -38.06 -12.94
N SER A 79 -16.45 -39.11 -13.64
CA SER A 79 -15.54 -39.79 -14.59
C SER A 79 -15.44 -38.97 -15.86
N TYR A 80 -14.33 -38.28 -16.08
CA TYR A 80 -14.04 -37.56 -17.32
C TYR A 80 -13.38 -38.47 -18.34
N THR A 81 -13.74 -38.33 -19.62
CA THR A 81 -13.04 -38.96 -20.74
C THR A 81 -11.61 -38.46 -20.86
N PRO A 82 -10.68 -39.23 -21.47
CA PRO A 82 -9.31 -38.76 -21.71
C PRO A 82 -9.22 -37.42 -22.44
N GLU A 83 -10.12 -37.18 -23.39
CA GLU A 83 -10.21 -35.93 -24.17
C GLU A 83 -10.68 -34.76 -23.30
N GLU A 84 -11.67 -34.96 -22.45
CA GLU A 84 -12.16 -33.94 -21.51
C GLU A 84 -11.06 -33.57 -20.50
N LYS A 85 -10.30 -34.55 -20.01
CA LYS A 85 -9.16 -34.30 -19.10
C LYS A 85 -8.08 -33.47 -19.80
N ALA A 86 -7.76 -33.76 -21.08
CA ALA A 86 -6.78 -32.99 -21.85
C ALA A 86 -7.24 -31.54 -22.12
N ALA A 87 -8.52 -31.36 -22.46
CA ALA A 87 -9.12 -30.04 -22.67
C ALA A 87 -9.11 -29.21 -21.36
N MET A 88 -9.50 -29.83 -20.26
CA MET A 88 -9.47 -29.22 -18.93
C MET A 88 -8.05 -28.84 -18.49
N ALA A 89 -7.07 -29.70 -18.74
CA ALA A 89 -5.68 -29.41 -18.41
C ALA A 89 -5.14 -28.21 -19.23
N LYS A 90 -5.52 -28.10 -20.51
CA LYS A 90 -5.16 -26.96 -21.38
C LYS A 90 -5.78 -25.66 -20.87
N GLU A 91 -7.05 -25.69 -20.46
CA GLU A 91 -7.74 -24.53 -19.89
C GLU A 91 -7.11 -24.08 -18.57
N ILE A 92 -6.83 -25.03 -17.66
CA ILE A 92 -6.15 -24.75 -16.38
C ILE A 92 -4.80 -24.10 -16.65
N LYS A 93 -4.03 -24.62 -17.62
CA LYS A 93 -2.73 -24.07 -17.98
C LYS A 93 -2.83 -22.61 -18.47
N GLN A 94 -3.81 -22.29 -19.31
CA GLN A 94 -4.05 -20.91 -19.77
C GLN A 94 -4.44 -19.97 -18.64
N ARG A 95 -5.31 -20.42 -17.74
CA ARG A 95 -5.74 -19.66 -16.54
C ARG A 95 -4.56 -19.40 -15.60
N MET A 96 -3.70 -20.39 -15.38
CA MET A 96 -2.49 -20.22 -14.56
C MET A 96 -1.50 -19.23 -15.20
N TYR A 97 -1.28 -19.28 -16.52
CA TYR A 97 -0.46 -18.26 -17.20
C TYR A 97 -1.03 -16.85 -17.03
N ALA A 98 -2.34 -16.69 -17.15
CA ALA A 98 -3.00 -15.40 -16.93
C ALA A 98 -2.80 -14.92 -15.47
N LEU A 99 -2.91 -15.81 -14.50
CA LEU A 99 -2.65 -15.49 -13.11
C LEU A 99 -1.20 -15.04 -12.89
N PHE A 100 -0.22 -15.82 -13.33
CA PHE A 100 1.21 -15.47 -13.16
C PHE A 100 1.59 -14.16 -13.86
N ALA A 101 1.03 -13.90 -15.02
CA ALA A 101 1.25 -12.64 -15.71
C ALA A 101 0.73 -11.44 -14.91
N VAL A 102 -0.47 -11.54 -14.34
CA VAL A 102 -1.04 -10.50 -13.48
C VAL A 102 -0.22 -10.36 -12.19
N LEU A 103 0.19 -11.47 -11.56
CA LEU A 103 1.02 -11.45 -10.36
C LEU A 103 2.36 -10.74 -10.61
N GLY A 104 3.01 -10.99 -11.75
CA GLY A 104 4.24 -10.28 -12.13
C GLY A 104 4.08 -8.77 -12.21
N ILE A 105 2.97 -8.30 -12.78
CA ILE A 105 2.66 -6.86 -12.86
C ILE A 105 2.36 -6.28 -11.46
N VAL A 106 1.62 -7.02 -10.65
CA VAL A 106 1.17 -6.58 -9.32
C VAL A 106 2.32 -6.43 -8.33
N ILE A 107 3.44 -7.18 -8.49
CA ILE A 107 4.67 -6.97 -7.69
C ILE A 107 5.15 -5.51 -7.81
N PHE A 108 5.26 -5.00 -9.04
CA PHE A 108 5.73 -3.63 -9.29
C PHE A 108 4.72 -2.58 -8.83
N PHE A 109 3.42 -2.88 -8.94
CA PHE A 109 2.39 -2.01 -8.37
C PHE A 109 2.54 -1.91 -6.85
N TRP A 110 2.64 -3.02 -6.12
CA TRP A 110 2.78 -3.02 -4.67
C TRP A 110 4.09 -2.37 -4.21
N PHE A 111 5.18 -2.56 -4.96
CA PHE A 111 6.43 -1.84 -4.73
C PHE A 111 6.23 -0.31 -4.73
N SER A 112 5.50 0.22 -5.72
CA SER A 112 5.21 1.65 -5.78
C SER A 112 4.18 2.07 -4.75
N PHE A 113 3.08 1.33 -4.61
CA PHE A 113 1.98 1.68 -3.72
C PHE A 113 2.41 1.75 -2.25
N HIS A 114 3.14 0.74 -1.76
CA HIS A 114 3.56 0.71 -0.36
C HIS A 114 4.66 1.71 0.00
N GLN A 115 5.13 2.52 -0.95
CA GLN A 115 5.92 3.70 -0.62
C GLN A 115 5.11 4.74 0.20
N ASN A 116 3.79 4.59 0.28
CA ASN A 116 2.95 5.39 1.18
C ASN A 116 3.35 5.23 2.65
N GLY A 117 3.75 4.03 3.06
CA GLY A 117 4.23 3.71 4.41
C GLY A 117 5.74 3.93 4.61
N MET A 118 6.51 4.20 3.56
CA MET A 118 7.97 4.36 3.64
C MET A 118 8.40 5.76 3.19
N SER A 119 8.59 5.97 1.88
CA SER A 119 9.09 7.25 1.34
C SER A 119 8.13 8.41 1.59
N LEU A 120 6.81 8.19 1.57
CA LEU A 120 5.84 9.24 1.87
C LEU A 120 5.84 9.65 3.35
N SER A 121 6.12 8.70 4.26
CA SER A 121 6.31 9.03 5.69
C SER A 121 7.57 9.86 5.92
N PHE A 122 8.65 9.57 5.18
CA PHE A 122 9.85 10.43 5.21
C PHE A 122 9.57 11.81 4.63
N PHE A 123 8.80 11.88 3.54
CA PHE A 123 8.38 13.16 2.97
C PHE A 123 7.53 13.98 3.94
N ALA A 124 6.61 13.33 4.65
CA ALA A 124 5.80 13.98 5.69
C ALA A 124 6.66 14.56 6.81
N ARG A 125 7.73 13.85 7.22
CA ARG A 125 8.67 14.30 8.25
C ARG A 125 9.56 15.44 7.77
N ASP A 126 10.18 15.28 6.58
CA ASP A 126 11.26 16.16 6.14
C ASP A 126 10.72 17.41 5.40
N PHE A 127 9.71 17.27 4.52
CA PHE A 127 9.25 18.29 3.60
C PHE A 127 7.86 18.85 3.87
N VAL A 128 7.12 18.32 4.82
CA VAL A 128 5.76 18.81 5.14
C VAL A 128 5.74 19.45 6.52
N ASP A 129 4.98 20.53 6.66
CA ASP A 129 4.71 21.11 7.97
C ASP A 129 3.76 20.19 8.72
N SER A 130 4.35 19.36 9.58
CA SER A 130 3.68 18.40 10.45
C SER A 130 3.88 18.74 11.92
N SER A 131 4.10 20.02 12.25
CA SER A 131 4.32 20.47 13.63
C SER A 131 3.22 20.09 14.60
N ALA A 132 1.98 19.99 14.12
CA ALA A 132 0.81 19.62 14.93
C ALA A 132 0.55 18.11 15.00
N VAL A 133 1.13 17.29 14.11
CA VAL A 133 0.82 15.86 13.97
C VAL A 133 2.09 15.09 13.66
N ALA A 134 2.39 14.05 14.45
CA ALA A 134 3.55 13.21 14.20
C ALA A 134 3.50 12.57 12.79
N PRO A 135 4.64 12.49 12.07
CA PRO A 135 4.68 12.00 10.69
C PRO A 135 4.06 10.62 10.48
N GLU A 136 4.14 9.75 11.47
CA GLU A 136 3.61 8.38 11.45
C GLU A 136 2.08 8.36 11.47
N VAL A 137 1.45 9.36 12.09
CA VAL A 137 -0.02 9.46 12.19
C VAL A 137 -0.67 9.71 10.83
N TRP A 138 0.06 10.33 9.89
CA TRP A 138 -0.45 10.55 8.54
C TRP A 138 -0.81 9.26 7.81
N GLN A 139 -0.18 8.15 8.14
CA GLN A 139 -0.52 6.84 7.58
C GLN A 139 -1.95 6.40 7.94
N ALA A 140 -2.50 6.87 9.06
CA ALA A 140 -3.88 6.56 9.49
C ALA A 140 -4.94 7.15 8.54
N ILE A 141 -4.58 8.12 7.70
CA ILE A 141 -5.48 8.68 6.68
C ILE A 141 -5.88 7.62 5.65
N ASN A 142 -4.98 6.69 5.30
CA ASN A 142 -5.30 5.62 4.34
C ASN A 142 -6.44 4.72 4.88
N PRO A 143 -6.37 4.07 6.05
CA PRO A 143 -7.49 3.29 6.60
C PRO A 143 -8.77 4.11 6.77
N PHE A 144 -8.68 5.38 7.17
CA PHE A 144 -9.84 6.26 7.25
C PHE A 144 -10.53 6.42 5.88
N PHE A 145 -9.76 6.72 4.84
CA PHE A 145 -10.30 6.83 3.48
C PHE A 145 -10.78 5.48 2.95
N VAL A 146 -10.16 4.36 3.30
CA VAL A 146 -10.65 3.02 2.93
C VAL A 146 -12.09 2.84 3.45
N ILE A 147 -12.35 3.14 4.71
CA ILE A 147 -13.68 3.03 5.31
C ILE A 147 -14.67 3.99 4.65
N ALA A 148 -14.28 5.26 4.47
CA ALA A 148 -15.16 6.29 3.94
C ALA A 148 -15.48 6.11 2.44
N LEU A 149 -14.49 5.69 1.63
CA LEU A 149 -14.63 5.62 0.17
C LEU A 149 -15.14 4.25 -0.31
N THR A 150 -15.01 3.18 0.47
CA THR A 150 -15.50 1.85 0.07
C THR A 150 -16.98 1.86 -0.33
N PRO A 151 -17.92 2.43 0.45
CA PRO A 151 -19.33 2.50 0.04
C PRO A 151 -19.54 3.29 -1.26
N VAL A 152 -18.77 4.38 -1.45
CA VAL A 152 -18.84 5.23 -2.64
C VAL A 152 -18.40 4.46 -3.88
N ILE A 153 -17.26 3.80 -3.81
CA ILE A 153 -16.71 3.01 -4.93
C ILE A 153 -17.64 1.82 -5.26
N MET A 154 -18.17 1.16 -4.24
CA MET A 154 -19.16 0.09 -4.44
C MET A 154 -20.44 0.59 -5.09
N ALA A 155 -20.95 1.76 -4.70
CA ALA A 155 -22.12 2.38 -5.31
C ALA A 155 -21.87 2.75 -6.79
N ILE A 156 -20.68 3.29 -7.11
CA ILE A 156 -20.29 3.60 -8.50
C ILE A 156 -20.29 2.33 -9.36
N PHE A 157 -19.60 1.27 -8.90
CA PHE A 157 -19.54 0.02 -9.66
C PHE A 157 -20.90 -0.67 -9.77
N GLY A 158 -21.69 -0.66 -8.69
CA GLY A 158 -23.05 -1.18 -8.71
C GLY A 158 -23.96 -0.41 -9.66
N GLY A 159 -23.84 0.91 -9.69
CA GLY A 159 -24.58 1.77 -10.63
C GLY A 159 -24.20 1.53 -12.10
N LEU A 160 -22.90 1.33 -12.38
CA LEU A 160 -22.42 0.98 -13.72
C LEU A 160 -22.93 -0.39 -14.16
N ALA A 161 -22.89 -1.39 -13.27
CA ALA A 161 -23.40 -2.73 -13.55
C ALA A 161 -24.91 -2.73 -13.84
N LYS A 162 -25.72 -2.00 -13.07
CA LYS A 162 -27.15 -1.83 -13.29
C LYS A 162 -27.48 -1.18 -14.65
N ARG A 163 -26.58 -0.36 -15.18
CA ARG A 163 -26.70 0.28 -16.50
C ARG A 163 -26.16 -0.56 -17.65
N GLY A 164 -25.79 -1.82 -17.41
CA GLY A 164 -25.19 -2.70 -18.41
C GLY A 164 -23.77 -2.29 -18.86
N LYS A 165 -23.11 -1.38 -18.13
CA LYS A 165 -21.75 -0.88 -18.39
C LYS A 165 -20.75 -1.47 -17.40
N GLU A 166 -20.82 -2.78 -17.17
CA GLU A 166 -19.90 -3.44 -16.25
C GLU A 166 -18.46 -3.40 -16.82
N ILE A 167 -17.54 -2.84 -16.03
CA ILE A 167 -16.11 -2.82 -16.36
C ILE A 167 -15.52 -4.14 -15.90
N SER A 168 -14.73 -4.80 -16.76
CA SER A 168 -14.06 -6.07 -16.42
C SER A 168 -13.02 -5.87 -15.30
N THR A 169 -12.79 -6.91 -14.52
CA THR A 169 -11.85 -6.86 -13.40
C THR A 169 -10.44 -6.43 -13.81
N PRO A 170 -9.83 -6.94 -14.91
CA PRO A 170 -8.53 -6.47 -15.37
C PRO A 170 -8.50 -4.97 -15.73
N ARG A 171 -9.58 -4.43 -16.29
CA ARG A 171 -9.66 -2.99 -16.58
C ARG A 171 -9.75 -2.16 -15.31
N LYS A 172 -10.50 -2.60 -14.31
CA LYS A 172 -10.57 -1.92 -13.01
C LYS A 172 -9.19 -1.86 -12.35
N ILE A 173 -8.44 -2.96 -12.39
CA ILE A 173 -7.06 -3.02 -11.87
C ILE A 173 -6.16 -2.03 -12.62
N ALA A 174 -6.23 -1.98 -13.96
CA ALA A 174 -5.46 -1.01 -14.75
C ALA A 174 -5.82 0.45 -14.41
N ILE A 175 -7.10 0.75 -14.21
CA ILE A 175 -7.55 2.08 -13.76
C ILE A 175 -6.97 2.41 -12.37
N GLY A 176 -6.96 1.46 -11.45
CA GLY A 176 -6.33 1.64 -10.13
C GLY A 176 -4.84 1.96 -10.25
N MET A 177 -4.10 1.28 -11.12
CA MET A 177 -2.68 1.57 -11.38
C MET A 177 -2.48 2.98 -11.94
N PHE A 178 -3.37 3.43 -12.83
CA PHE A 178 -3.35 4.80 -13.35
C PHE A 178 -3.56 5.83 -12.24
N ILE A 179 -4.56 5.61 -11.37
CA ILE A 179 -4.87 6.52 -10.26
C ILE A 179 -3.68 6.60 -9.28
N ALA A 180 -3.03 5.46 -8.96
CA ALA A 180 -1.82 5.47 -8.15
C ALA A 180 -0.68 6.26 -8.84
N GLY A 181 -0.52 6.08 -10.15
CA GLY A 181 0.43 6.86 -10.94
C GLY A 181 0.16 8.35 -10.85
N THR A 182 -1.11 8.80 -10.93
CA THR A 182 -1.45 10.23 -10.80
C THR A 182 -1.11 10.79 -9.43
N ALA A 183 -1.20 10.01 -8.35
CA ALA A 183 -0.75 10.45 -7.03
C ALA A 183 0.76 10.73 -7.00
N PHE A 184 1.57 9.85 -7.59
CA PHE A 184 3.02 10.06 -7.67
C PHE A 184 3.40 11.16 -8.65
N LEU A 185 2.67 11.32 -9.76
CA LEU A 185 2.86 12.45 -10.68
C LEU A 185 2.56 13.78 -9.98
N PHE A 186 1.49 13.84 -9.19
CA PHE A 186 1.16 15.02 -8.39
C PHE A 186 2.33 15.37 -7.44
N LEU A 187 2.88 14.42 -6.71
CA LEU A 187 4.03 14.63 -5.83
C LEU A 187 5.29 15.04 -6.62
N ALA A 188 5.53 14.43 -7.78
CA ALA A 188 6.67 14.76 -8.64
C ALA A 188 6.60 16.21 -9.12
N VAL A 189 5.45 16.62 -9.69
CA VAL A 189 5.23 17.99 -10.18
C VAL A 189 5.29 18.98 -9.03
N PHE A 190 4.65 18.68 -7.90
CA PHE A 190 4.69 19.53 -6.73
C PHE A 190 6.12 19.74 -6.23
N SER A 191 6.91 18.65 -6.10
CA SER A 191 8.29 18.70 -5.63
C SER A 191 9.21 19.43 -6.64
N LEU A 192 8.93 19.28 -7.94
CA LEU A 192 9.65 20.02 -9.00
C LEU A 192 9.40 21.53 -8.92
N ILE A 193 8.14 21.96 -8.77
CA ILE A 193 7.76 23.38 -8.63
C ILE A 193 8.38 23.99 -7.39
N LYS A 194 8.43 23.23 -6.28
CA LYS A 194 9.07 23.67 -5.03
C LYS A 194 10.60 23.62 -5.09
N GLY A 195 11.20 23.00 -6.12
CA GLY A 195 12.64 22.87 -6.24
C GLY A 195 13.28 22.02 -5.15
N TYR A 196 12.57 21.00 -4.62
CA TYR A 196 13.09 20.18 -3.53
C TYR A 196 14.32 19.38 -3.96
N PRO A 197 15.46 19.58 -3.27
CA PRO A 197 16.68 18.78 -3.48
C PRO A 197 16.51 17.36 -2.94
N SER A 198 17.57 16.59 -2.86
CA SER A 198 17.56 15.31 -2.14
C SER A 198 17.28 15.54 -0.64
N ALA A 199 16.77 14.51 0.05
CA ALA A 199 16.52 14.62 1.48
C ALA A 199 17.80 14.86 2.27
N ASN A 200 18.94 14.34 1.82
CA ASN A 200 20.23 14.61 2.45
C ASN A 200 20.66 16.07 2.29
N ASP A 201 20.52 16.62 1.09
CA ASP A 201 20.88 18.02 0.83
C ASP A 201 19.93 18.98 1.56
N PHE A 202 18.61 18.66 1.60
CA PHE A 202 17.63 19.48 2.32
C PHE A 202 17.96 19.59 3.81
N LYS A 203 18.43 18.52 4.45
CA LYS A 203 18.84 18.53 5.86
C LYS A 203 20.09 19.35 6.15
N LEU A 204 20.89 19.65 5.12
CA LEU A 204 22.07 20.52 5.25
C LEU A 204 21.72 22.01 5.20
N LEU A 205 20.54 22.38 4.73
CA LEU A 205 20.06 23.76 4.69
C LEU A 205 19.87 24.32 6.12
N PRO A 206 19.98 25.65 6.31
CA PRO A 206 19.61 26.30 7.56
C PRO A 206 18.17 25.95 7.97
N ILE A 207 17.91 25.77 9.26
CA ILE A 207 16.58 25.35 9.77
C ILE A 207 15.48 26.33 9.34
N ALA A 208 15.76 27.64 9.40
CA ALA A 208 14.82 28.67 8.96
C ALA A 208 14.41 28.47 7.48
N GLU A 209 15.35 28.11 6.61
CA GLU A 209 15.09 27.84 5.20
C GLU A 209 14.33 26.52 5.00
N GLN A 210 14.67 25.48 5.76
CA GLN A 210 13.88 24.24 5.75
C GLN A 210 12.44 24.50 6.14
N MET A 211 12.18 25.26 7.21
CA MET A 211 10.81 25.56 7.68
C MET A 211 10.05 26.42 6.68
N ALA A 212 10.68 27.44 6.07
CA ALA A 212 10.05 28.30 5.07
C ALA A 212 9.65 27.54 3.78
N ASN A 213 10.38 26.47 3.45
CA ASN A 213 10.15 25.68 2.24
C ASN A 213 9.22 24.49 2.43
N LYS A 214 8.78 24.17 3.67
CA LYS A 214 7.88 23.06 3.91
C LYS A 214 6.57 23.17 3.14
N ALA A 215 6.07 22.03 2.68
CA ALA A 215 4.76 21.90 2.07
C ALA A 215 3.67 21.96 3.14
N HIS A 216 2.52 22.45 2.74
CA HIS A 216 1.34 22.41 3.60
C HIS A 216 0.77 20.97 3.67
N TRP A 217 0.19 20.57 4.80
CA TRP A 217 -0.33 19.23 5.09
C TRP A 217 -1.36 18.68 4.08
N TRP A 218 -2.11 19.55 3.37
CA TRP A 218 -3.10 19.11 2.38
C TRP A 218 -2.49 18.28 1.23
N VAL A 219 -1.18 18.46 0.95
CA VAL A 219 -0.46 17.67 -0.06
C VAL A 219 -0.48 16.19 0.31
N LEU A 220 -0.30 15.86 1.59
CA LEU A 220 -0.40 14.49 2.09
C LEU A 220 -1.83 13.95 1.96
N ILE A 221 -2.83 14.73 2.38
CA ILE A 221 -4.24 14.31 2.30
C ILE A 221 -4.62 14.02 0.84
N ALA A 222 -4.27 14.90 -0.10
CA ALA A 222 -4.54 14.68 -1.51
C ALA A 222 -3.84 13.41 -2.04
N THR A 223 -2.59 13.21 -1.66
CA THR A 223 -1.83 12.00 -2.07
C THR A 223 -2.46 10.72 -1.52
N TYR A 224 -2.75 10.68 -0.22
CA TYR A 224 -3.41 9.53 0.41
C TYR A 224 -4.80 9.27 -0.18
N PHE A 225 -5.56 10.32 -0.53
CA PHE A 225 -6.85 10.17 -1.20
C PHE A 225 -6.72 9.41 -2.52
N PHE A 226 -5.83 9.85 -3.42
CA PHE A 226 -5.62 9.16 -4.70
C PHE A 226 -5.08 7.74 -4.50
N LEU A 227 -4.12 7.54 -3.59
CA LEU A 227 -3.58 6.21 -3.31
C LEU A 227 -4.65 5.27 -2.75
N THR A 228 -5.51 5.74 -1.85
CA THR A 228 -6.59 4.92 -1.30
C THR A 228 -7.64 4.58 -2.36
N VAL A 229 -8.01 5.52 -3.23
CA VAL A 229 -8.90 5.20 -4.36
C VAL A 229 -8.27 4.12 -5.23
N ALA A 230 -6.97 4.23 -5.55
CA ALA A 230 -6.25 3.21 -6.32
C ALA A 230 -6.27 1.84 -5.62
N GLU A 231 -6.07 1.80 -4.32
CA GLU A 231 -6.11 0.58 -3.51
C GLU A 231 -7.47 -0.11 -3.60
N LEU A 232 -8.56 0.64 -3.48
CA LEU A 232 -9.92 0.10 -3.57
C LEU A 232 -10.24 -0.49 -4.96
N PHE A 233 -9.53 -0.04 -6.01
CA PHE A 233 -9.61 -0.63 -7.35
C PHE A 233 -8.76 -1.89 -7.52
N ILE A 234 -7.78 -2.15 -6.67
CA ILE A 234 -6.82 -3.25 -6.88
C ILE A 234 -6.98 -4.33 -5.83
N SER A 235 -7.04 -3.98 -4.55
CA SER A 235 -6.99 -4.92 -3.44
C SER A 235 -8.15 -5.91 -3.45
N PRO A 236 -9.43 -5.49 -3.40
CA PRO A 236 -10.55 -6.42 -3.41
C PRO A 236 -10.78 -7.08 -4.78
N LEU A 237 -10.49 -6.34 -5.87
CA LEU A 237 -10.71 -6.83 -7.22
C LEU A 237 -9.62 -7.81 -7.67
N GLY A 238 -8.41 -7.67 -7.16
CA GLY A 238 -7.34 -8.62 -7.40
C GLY A 238 -7.64 -10.00 -6.81
N LEU A 239 -8.09 -10.06 -5.56
CA LEU A 239 -8.54 -11.33 -4.96
C LEU A 239 -9.76 -11.91 -5.68
N SER A 240 -10.68 -11.06 -6.14
CA SER A 240 -11.82 -11.49 -6.98
C SER A 240 -11.35 -12.04 -8.33
N PHE A 241 -10.35 -11.42 -8.96
CA PHE A 241 -9.73 -11.92 -10.20
C PHE A 241 -9.10 -13.30 -9.98
N VAL A 242 -8.29 -13.45 -8.93
CA VAL A 242 -7.69 -14.74 -8.56
C VAL A 242 -8.77 -15.80 -8.37
N SER A 243 -9.85 -15.47 -7.68
CA SER A 243 -10.96 -16.42 -7.44
C SER A 243 -11.69 -16.85 -8.72
N LYS A 244 -11.72 -16.01 -9.75
CA LYS A 244 -12.33 -16.32 -11.05
C LYS A 244 -11.42 -17.17 -11.93
N VAL A 245 -10.12 -16.95 -11.86
CA VAL A 245 -9.13 -17.60 -12.75
C VAL A 245 -8.62 -18.91 -12.14
N ALA A 246 -8.47 -18.97 -10.82
CA ALA A 246 -7.92 -20.14 -10.14
C ALA A 246 -8.82 -21.38 -10.32
N PRO A 247 -8.20 -22.54 -10.57
CA PRO A 247 -8.90 -23.82 -10.48
C PRO A 247 -9.48 -24.00 -9.06
N LYS A 248 -10.70 -24.51 -8.94
CA LYS A 248 -11.36 -24.66 -7.64
C LYS A 248 -10.55 -25.47 -6.63
N SER A 249 -9.79 -26.46 -7.11
CA SER A 249 -8.89 -27.29 -6.28
C SER A 249 -7.67 -26.55 -5.75
N MET A 250 -7.24 -25.46 -6.41
CA MET A 250 -6.02 -24.71 -6.09
C MET A 250 -6.32 -23.26 -5.64
N LEU A 251 -7.57 -22.93 -5.35
CA LEU A 251 -7.98 -21.57 -5.02
C LEU A 251 -7.17 -20.97 -3.87
N GLY A 252 -6.98 -21.71 -2.78
CA GLY A 252 -6.20 -21.25 -1.63
C GLY A 252 -4.74 -20.97 -1.98
N LEU A 253 -4.12 -21.84 -2.79
CA LEU A 253 -2.75 -21.66 -3.27
C LEU A 253 -2.65 -20.39 -4.13
N CYS A 254 -3.59 -20.19 -5.07
CA CYS A 254 -3.59 -19.01 -5.93
C CYS A 254 -3.80 -17.71 -5.16
N GLN A 255 -4.65 -17.70 -4.12
CA GLN A 255 -4.80 -16.57 -3.21
C GLN A 255 -3.52 -16.32 -2.39
N GLY A 256 -2.85 -17.40 -1.94
CA GLY A 256 -1.54 -17.30 -1.30
C GLY A 256 -0.49 -16.68 -2.21
N LEU A 257 -0.47 -17.04 -3.50
CA LEU A 257 0.42 -16.44 -4.51
C LEU A 257 0.16 -14.94 -4.72
N TRP A 258 -1.10 -14.48 -4.62
CA TRP A 258 -1.42 -13.05 -4.61
C TRP A 258 -0.74 -12.33 -3.44
N LEU A 259 -0.83 -12.90 -2.23
CA LEU A 259 -0.15 -12.33 -1.06
C LEU A 259 1.37 -12.41 -1.18
N ALA A 260 1.91 -13.48 -1.77
CA ALA A 260 3.33 -13.61 -2.06
C ALA A 260 3.82 -12.54 -3.05
N ALA A 261 3.02 -12.20 -4.07
CA ALA A 261 3.34 -11.10 -4.98
C ALA A 261 3.41 -9.75 -4.26
N THR A 262 2.48 -9.51 -3.33
CA THR A 262 2.53 -8.33 -2.44
C THR A 262 3.80 -8.33 -1.59
N ALA A 263 4.17 -9.46 -1.00
CA ALA A 263 5.39 -9.59 -0.19
C ALA A 263 6.66 -9.35 -1.01
N LEU A 264 6.72 -9.83 -2.26
CA LEU A 264 7.83 -9.55 -3.18
C LEU A 264 7.93 -8.06 -3.53
N GLY A 265 6.79 -7.38 -3.75
CA GLY A 265 6.76 -5.93 -3.91
C GLY A 265 7.31 -5.21 -2.68
N ASN A 266 6.93 -5.65 -1.49
CA ASN A 266 7.41 -5.09 -0.23
C ASN A 266 8.91 -5.33 0.00
N LEU A 267 9.45 -6.43 -0.48
CA LEU A 267 10.89 -6.70 -0.42
C LEU A 267 11.73 -5.66 -1.17
N LEU A 268 11.13 -4.98 -2.16
CA LEU A 268 11.80 -3.94 -2.95
C LEU A 268 11.66 -2.53 -2.34
N LEU A 269 10.90 -2.36 -1.24
CA LEU A 269 10.59 -1.03 -0.68
C LEU A 269 11.82 -0.21 -0.29
N TRP A 270 12.91 -0.85 0.11
CA TRP A 270 14.17 -0.20 0.49
C TRP A 270 14.77 0.66 -0.62
N ILE A 271 14.43 0.39 -1.89
CA ILE A 271 14.90 1.17 -3.05
C ILE A 271 14.38 2.62 -2.97
N GLY A 272 13.14 2.81 -2.48
CA GLY A 272 12.54 4.14 -2.32
C GLY A 272 13.37 5.08 -1.45
N PRO A 273 13.68 4.72 -0.20
CA PRO A 273 14.56 5.51 0.67
C PRO A 273 15.95 5.78 0.09
N LEU A 274 16.54 4.85 -0.66
CA LEU A 274 17.83 5.10 -1.32
C LEU A 274 17.71 6.24 -2.33
N MET A 275 16.72 6.18 -3.22
CA MET A 275 16.47 7.24 -4.20
C MET A 275 16.11 8.56 -3.50
N TYR A 276 15.24 8.51 -2.51
CA TYR A 276 14.79 9.66 -1.73
C TYR A 276 15.91 10.44 -1.06
N ASN A 277 16.90 9.73 -0.54
CA ASN A 277 18.07 10.36 0.13
C ASN A 277 19.13 10.86 -0.86
N ALA A 278 19.24 10.27 -2.04
CA ALA A 278 20.32 10.53 -2.99
C ALA A 278 19.91 11.43 -4.17
N TRP A 279 18.63 11.42 -4.55
CA TRP A 279 18.15 12.12 -5.74
C TRP A 279 17.22 13.27 -5.37
N PRO A 280 17.07 14.29 -6.23
CA PRO A 280 16.00 15.29 -6.08
C PRO A 280 14.64 14.61 -5.92
N ILE A 281 13.84 15.10 -4.98
CA ILE A 281 12.60 14.44 -4.55
C ILE A 281 11.63 14.19 -5.73
N TRP A 282 11.55 15.12 -6.69
CA TRP A 282 10.71 14.94 -7.87
C TRP A 282 11.11 13.74 -8.73
N GLN A 283 12.41 13.42 -8.82
CA GLN A 283 12.89 12.25 -9.57
C GLN A 283 12.46 10.95 -8.90
N CYS A 284 12.55 10.89 -7.56
CA CYS A 284 12.10 9.74 -6.80
C CYS A 284 10.61 9.44 -7.08
N TRP A 285 9.75 10.43 -7.00
CA TRP A 285 8.32 10.27 -7.30
C TRP A 285 8.05 9.93 -8.77
N THR A 286 8.84 10.48 -9.69
CA THR A 286 8.74 10.17 -11.12
C THR A 286 9.01 8.70 -11.40
N VAL A 287 9.95 8.06 -10.70
CA VAL A 287 10.19 6.62 -10.85
C VAL A 287 8.94 5.81 -10.49
N PHE A 288 8.30 6.10 -9.35
CA PHE A 288 7.07 5.39 -8.96
C PHE A 288 5.90 5.66 -9.91
N PHE A 289 5.79 6.88 -10.43
CA PHE A 289 4.84 7.20 -11.51
C PHE A 289 5.09 6.33 -12.75
N ILE A 290 6.32 6.25 -13.23
CA ILE A 290 6.68 5.45 -14.41
C ILE A 290 6.39 3.97 -14.17
N VAL A 291 6.74 3.43 -13.00
CA VAL A 291 6.47 2.02 -12.65
C VAL A 291 4.95 1.74 -12.68
N CYS A 292 4.13 2.62 -12.12
CA CYS A 292 2.67 2.50 -12.18
C CYS A 292 2.15 2.58 -13.63
N LEU A 293 2.69 3.50 -14.44
CA LEU A 293 2.30 3.69 -15.84
C LEU A 293 2.66 2.47 -16.71
N VAL A 294 3.87 1.93 -16.53
CA VAL A 294 4.31 0.71 -17.23
C VAL A 294 3.44 -0.48 -16.81
N SER A 295 3.19 -0.65 -15.51
CA SER A 295 2.31 -1.70 -14.98
C SER A 295 0.90 -1.60 -15.58
N MET A 296 0.34 -0.39 -15.65
CA MET A 296 -0.94 -0.12 -16.33
C MET A 296 -0.87 -0.48 -17.82
N GLY A 297 0.16 -0.03 -18.52
CA GLY A 297 0.33 -0.27 -19.96
C GLY A 297 0.39 -1.77 -20.29
N VAL A 298 1.18 -2.54 -19.53
CA VAL A 298 1.26 -4.00 -19.68
C VAL A 298 -0.10 -4.65 -19.37
N MET A 299 -0.77 -4.24 -18.30
CA MET A 299 -2.10 -4.75 -17.94
C MET A 299 -3.11 -4.48 -19.06
N LEU A 300 -3.15 -3.27 -19.63
CA LEU A 300 -4.04 -2.92 -20.75
C LEU A 300 -3.71 -3.69 -22.02
N GLY A 301 -2.43 -3.92 -22.32
CA GLY A 301 -1.99 -4.74 -23.45
C GLY A 301 -2.50 -6.19 -23.36
N MET A 302 -2.64 -6.70 -22.13
CA MET A 302 -3.10 -8.07 -21.87
C MET A 302 -4.61 -8.18 -21.64
N VAL A 303 -5.33 -7.05 -21.53
CA VAL A 303 -6.74 -7.02 -21.11
C VAL A 303 -7.63 -7.94 -21.95
N LYS A 304 -7.52 -7.92 -23.28
CA LYS A 304 -8.34 -8.74 -24.18
C LYS A 304 -8.13 -10.24 -23.95
N TRP A 305 -6.87 -10.64 -23.70
CA TRP A 305 -6.53 -12.01 -23.37
C TRP A 305 -7.06 -12.41 -22.00
N LEU A 306 -6.86 -11.57 -20.99
CA LEU A 306 -7.37 -11.80 -19.62
C LEU A 306 -8.89 -11.90 -19.59
N GLU A 307 -9.61 -11.04 -20.32
CA GLU A 307 -11.07 -11.09 -20.41
C GLU A 307 -11.57 -12.39 -21.09
N ARG A 308 -10.81 -12.94 -22.04
CA ARG A 308 -11.14 -14.21 -22.68
C ARG A 308 -10.97 -15.41 -21.75
N VAL A 309 -9.94 -15.37 -20.92
CA VAL A 309 -9.64 -16.46 -19.97
C VAL A 309 -10.55 -16.43 -18.73
N THR A 310 -11.14 -15.26 -18.41
CA THR A 310 -12.05 -15.09 -17.27
C THR A 310 -13.52 -15.30 -17.59
N LYS A 311 -13.87 -15.43 -18.89
CA LYS A 311 -15.21 -15.85 -19.34
C LYS A 311 -15.34 -17.37 -19.31
#